data_160ff56cdbfa4d69af4e679503b29847
#
_entry.id   160ff56cdbfa4d69af4e679503b29847
#
_cell.length_a   1.000
_cell.length_b   1.000
_cell.length_c   1.000
_cell.angle_alpha   90.00
_cell.angle_beta   90.00
_cell.angle_gamma   90.00
#
_symmetry.space_group_name_H-M   'P 1'
#
loop_
_entity.id
_entity.type
_entity.pdbx_description
1 polymer ?
#
loop_
_entity_poly.entity_id
_entity_poly.type
_entity_poly.pdbx_seq_one_letter_code
_entity_poly.pdbx_strand_id
1 'polypeptide(L)'
;MLNLPKTLLLTGFSVLAIVAVWHGKTIAQENSSSGIVTVFDHEKLDASFTKALSNQGSSLLWSHTSSQGAFDVKTHSRDSAKAACKPEGCSHKGFTAVVYVVSGAANLVIGGTAKATAPDKFGGELIQGGKSHRISKGDVYIVPPDTIHWYRDVETPFRYIEVPVP
;
A
#
# COMPACT_ATOMS: atom_id res chain seq x y z
N MET A 1 57.10 8.47 78.05
CA MET A 1 56.38 9.74 78.22
C MET A 1 56.05 10.17 76.85
N LEU A 2 54.88 9.77 76.31
CA LEU A 2 54.46 10.15 74.97
C LEU A 2 53.16 10.92 75.04
N ASN A 3 53.18 12.13 74.54
CA ASN A 3 52.01 12.96 74.37
C ASN A 3 51.27 12.56 73.09
N LEU A 4 50.00 12.15 73.19
CA LEU A 4 49.12 11.99 72.06
C LEU A 4 48.32 13.30 71.81
N PRO A 5 48.22 13.75 70.59
CA PRO A 5 47.32 14.85 70.25
C PRO A 5 45.89 14.35 70.03
N LYS A 6 44.97 15.13 70.55
CA LYS A 6 43.51 14.90 70.38
C LYS A 6 43.07 15.17 68.93
N THR A 7 42.63 14.12 68.23
CA THR A 7 42.07 14.25 66.91
C THR A 7 40.57 14.62 67.01
N LEU A 8 40.27 15.74 66.49
CA LEU A 8 38.93 16.29 66.40
C LEU A 8 38.15 15.57 65.26
N LEU A 9 37.12 14.80 65.62
CA LEU A 9 36.23 14.16 64.62
C LEU A 9 35.23 15.19 64.15
N LEU A 10 35.39 15.66 62.92
CA LEU A 10 34.33 16.38 62.19
C LEU A 10 33.40 15.35 61.55
N THR A 11 32.21 15.21 62.08
CA THR A 11 31.13 14.46 61.44
C THR A 11 30.50 15.30 60.33
N GLY A 12 30.92 15.03 59.09
CA GLY A 12 30.30 15.61 57.91
C GLY A 12 28.97 14.94 57.66
N PHE A 13 27.87 15.65 57.83
CA PHE A 13 26.56 15.26 57.36
C PHE A 13 26.51 15.44 55.83
N SER A 14 26.70 14.34 55.11
CA SER A 14 26.42 14.33 53.66
C SER A 14 24.92 14.28 53.44
N VAL A 15 24.33 15.43 53.09
CA VAL A 15 22.97 15.48 52.60
C VAL A 15 22.97 14.91 51.17
N LEU A 16 22.52 13.67 51.05
CA LEU A 16 22.28 13.04 49.74
C LEU A 16 21.03 13.71 49.14
N ALA A 17 21.21 14.69 48.26
CA ALA A 17 20.14 15.21 47.47
C ALA A 17 19.74 14.16 46.42
N ILE A 18 18.66 13.44 46.68
CA ILE A 18 18.03 12.56 45.65
C ILE A 18 17.36 13.47 44.64
N VAL A 19 18.06 13.74 43.54
CA VAL A 19 17.45 14.34 42.35
C VAL A 19 16.61 13.25 41.70
N ALA A 20 15.31 13.24 41.99
CA ALA A 20 14.36 12.44 41.26
C ALA A 20 14.26 13.03 39.85
N VAL A 21 15.02 12.41 38.90
CA VAL A 21 14.88 12.69 37.48
C VAL A 21 13.52 12.14 37.06
N TRP A 22 12.52 12.96 37.04
CA TRP A 22 11.27 12.66 36.39
C TRP A 22 11.58 12.51 34.88
N HIS A 23 11.67 11.30 34.42
CA HIS A 23 11.59 11.00 33.00
C HIS A 23 10.14 11.24 32.57
N GLY A 24 9.78 12.51 32.46
CA GLY A 24 8.58 12.87 31.71
C GLY A 24 8.78 12.30 30.30
N LYS A 25 8.04 11.26 29.95
CA LYS A 25 7.85 10.92 28.54
C LYS A 25 7.24 12.18 27.93
N THR A 26 8.06 13.00 27.32
CA THR A 26 7.61 13.94 26.33
C THR A 26 6.95 13.07 25.26
N ILE A 27 5.62 12.97 25.32
CA ILE A 27 4.84 12.61 24.15
C ILE A 27 5.24 13.69 23.16
N ALA A 28 6.15 13.37 22.26
CA ALA A 28 6.37 14.18 21.10
C ALA A 28 4.98 14.27 20.46
N GLN A 29 4.34 15.44 20.61
CA GLN A 29 3.18 15.76 19.82
C GLN A 29 3.73 15.71 18.40
N GLU A 30 3.42 14.62 17.69
CA GLU A 30 3.66 14.58 16.26
C GLU A 30 3.03 15.86 15.74
N ASN A 31 3.86 16.82 15.38
CA ASN A 31 3.42 17.90 14.56
C ASN A 31 2.79 17.22 13.37
N SER A 32 1.47 17.16 13.35
CA SER A 32 0.74 16.85 12.14
C SER A 32 1.28 17.86 11.15
N SER A 33 2.25 17.43 10.34
CA SER A 33 2.68 18.17 9.18
C SER A 33 1.38 18.54 8.51
N SER A 34 1.09 19.83 8.39
CA SER A 34 -0.11 20.30 7.70
C SER A 34 -0.14 19.57 6.38
N GLY A 35 -1.05 18.56 6.29
CA GLY A 35 -1.02 17.61 5.20
C GLY A 35 -1.19 18.37 3.90
N ILE A 36 -0.19 18.33 3.05
CA ILE A 36 -0.27 18.94 1.72
C ILE A 36 -1.26 18.10 0.94
N VAL A 37 -2.41 18.68 0.61
CA VAL A 37 -3.37 18.03 -0.28
C VAL A 37 -2.73 17.90 -1.66
N THR A 38 -2.62 16.67 -2.14
CA THR A 38 -2.17 16.39 -3.51
C THR A 38 -3.38 16.24 -4.41
N VAL A 39 -3.45 17.04 -5.47
CA VAL A 39 -4.53 17.00 -6.46
C VAL A 39 -3.99 16.47 -7.78
N PHE A 40 -4.63 15.45 -8.29
CA PHE A 40 -4.42 14.94 -9.64
C PHE A 40 -5.61 15.37 -10.50
N ASP A 41 -5.42 16.43 -11.28
CA ASP A 41 -6.40 16.84 -12.29
C ASP A 41 -6.51 15.79 -13.41
N HIS A 42 -7.50 15.97 -14.29
CA HIS A 42 -7.76 15.00 -15.37
C HIS A 42 -6.58 14.87 -16.34
N GLU A 43 -5.80 15.94 -16.58
CA GLU A 43 -4.65 15.92 -17.49
C GLU A 43 -3.52 15.04 -16.93
N LYS A 44 -3.23 15.16 -15.63
CA LYS A 44 -2.24 14.31 -14.93
C LYS A 44 -2.70 12.85 -14.89
N LEU A 45 -3.98 12.61 -14.66
CA LEU A 45 -4.54 11.27 -14.67
C LEU A 45 -4.45 10.65 -16.07
N ASP A 46 -4.83 11.37 -17.12
CA ASP A 46 -4.75 10.89 -18.50
C ASP A 46 -3.31 10.63 -18.94
N ALA A 47 -2.37 11.49 -18.56
CA ALA A 47 -0.94 11.26 -18.79
C ALA A 47 -0.45 9.99 -18.08
N SER A 48 -0.90 9.75 -16.84
CA SER A 48 -0.56 8.55 -16.07
C SER A 48 -1.15 7.29 -16.71
N PHE A 49 -2.39 7.32 -17.17
CA PHE A 49 -3.00 6.20 -17.92
C PHE A 49 -2.29 5.92 -19.24
N THR A 50 -1.89 6.96 -19.97
CA THR A 50 -1.11 6.83 -21.20
C THR A 50 0.25 6.17 -20.92
N LYS A 51 0.93 6.60 -19.85
CA LYS A 51 2.16 5.98 -19.39
C LYS A 51 1.96 4.52 -18.98
N ALA A 52 0.83 4.20 -18.35
CA ALA A 52 0.51 2.82 -17.97
C ALA A 52 0.43 1.91 -19.20
N LEU A 53 -0.13 2.35 -20.33
CA LEU A 53 -0.18 1.56 -21.57
C LEU A 53 1.21 1.18 -22.09
N SER A 54 2.16 2.11 -22.05
CA SER A 54 3.54 1.88 -22.47
C SER A 54 4.37 1.09 -21.44
N ASN A 55 3.89 0.98 -20.19
CA ASN A 55 4.59 0.32 -19.09
C ASN A 55 3.80 -0.91 -18.57
N GLN A 56 3.59 -1.89 -19.43
CA GLN A 56 2.93 -3.16 -19.12
C GLN A 56 1.57 -3.03 -18.40
N GLY A 57 0.87 -1.93 -18.63
CA GLY A 57 -0.47 -1.67 -18.11
C GLY A 57 -0.54 -1.04 -16.73
N SER A 58 0.57 -0.57 -16.15
CA SER A 58 0.59 0.06 -14.83
C SER A 58 1.54 1.26 -14.78
N SER A 59 1.18 2.32 -14.04
CA SER A 59 2.02 3.48 -13.77
C SER A 59 1.83 3.96 -12.34
N LEU A 60 2.93 4.35 -11.68
CA LEU A 60 2.90 4.99 -10.38
C LEU A 60 2.27 6.37 -10.52
N LEU A 61 1.20 6.63 -9.76
CA LEU A 61 0.54 7.92 -9.65
C LEU A 61 1.05 8.71 -8.44
N TRP A 62 1.16 8.04 -7.30
CA TRP A 62 1.59 8.64 -6.05
C TRP A 62 2.18 7.60 -5.11
N SER A 63 3.16 8.01 -4.33
CA SER A 63 3.80 7.18 -3.32
C SER A 63 3.79 7.87 -1.97
N HIS A 64 3.50 7.13 -0.92
CA HIS A 64 3.53 7.62 0.45
C HIS A 64 4.32 6.68 1.34
N THR A 65 5.13 7.28 2.23
CA THR A 65 5.85 6.53 3.25
C THR A 65 5.53 7.11 4.62
N SER A 66 5.11 6.27 5.53
CA SER A 66 4.80 6.62 6.91
C SER A 66 5.44 5.63 7.88
N SER A 67 5.27 5.85 9.18
CA SER A 67 5.65 4.88 10.22
C SER A 67 4.93 3.53 10.11
N GLN A 68 3.78 3.50 9.44
CA GLN A 68 3.00 2.28 9.20
C GLN A 68 3.38 1.54 7.91
N GLY A 69 4.29 2.09 7.13
CA GLY A 69 4.75 1.51 5.87
C GLY A 69 4.68 2.47 4.69
N ALA A 70 5.04 1.95 3.54
CA ALA A 70 4.95 2.65 2.26
C ALA A 70 3.84 2.02 1.41
N PHE A 71 3.10 2.85 0.68
CA PHE A 71 2.14 2.38 -0.30
C PHE A 71 2.14 3.27 -1.56
N ASP A 72 1.84 2.63 -2.67
CA ASP A 72 1.86 3.23 -4.00
C ASP A 72 0.47 3.24 -4.60
N VAL A 73 -0.11 4.40 -4.83
CA VAL A 73 -1.32 4.53 -5.65
C VAL A 73 -0.93 4.42 -7.12
N LYS A 74 -1.59 3.54 -7.85
CA LYS A 74 -1.26 3.23 -9.24
C LYS A 74 -2.45 3.48 -10.16
N THR A 75 -2.16 3.93 -11.37
CA THR A 75 -3.08 3.90 -12.48
C THR A 75 -2.81 2.67 -13.33
N HIS A 76 -3.89 2.06 -13.80
CA HIS A 76 -3.83 0.92 -14.70
C HIS A 76 -4.62 1.20 -15.96
N SER A 77 -4.09 0.80 -17.11
CA SER A 77 -4.76 0.93 -18.40
C SER A 77 -4.61 -0.36 -19.20
N ARG A 78 -5.73 -0.83 -19.76
CA ARG A 78 -5.79 -2.00 -20.61
C ARG A 78 -6.39 -1.59 -21.95
N ASP A 79 -5.69 -1.88 -23.04
CA ASP A 79 -6.13 -1.61 -24.42
C ASP A 79 -6.56 -2.88 -25.15
N SER A 80 -6.38 -4.03 -24.52
CA SER A 80 -6.76 -5.34 -25.03
C SER A 80 -7.14 -6.30 -23.91
N ALA A 81 -7.85 -7.36 -24.26
CA ALA A 81 -8.19 -8.46 -23.35
C ALA A 81 -6.97 -9.29 -22.90
N LYS A 82 -5.77 -8.99 -23.41
CA LYS A 82 -4.55 -9.66 -22.95
C LYS A 82 -4.31 -9.28 -21.51
N ALA A 83 -4.58 -10.24 -20.64
CA ALA A 83 -4.37 -10.07 -19.22
C ALA A 83 -2.92 -9.70 -18.93
N ALA A 84 -2.74 -8.65 -18.15
CA ALA A 84 -1.42 -8.30 -17.65
C ALA A 84 -0.94 -9.24 -16.54
N CYS A 85 -1.75 -10.20 -16.14
CA CYS A 85 -1.42 -11.18 -15.12
C CYS A 85 -0.56 -12.29 -15.70
N LYS A 86 0.43 -12.69 -14.93
CA LYS A 86 1.23 -13.88 -15.21
C LYS A 86 0.36 -15.15 -15.14
N PRO A 87 0.82 -16.29 -15.66
CA PRO A 87 0.06 -17.55 -15.61
C PRO A 87 -0.42 -17.98 -14.21
N GLU A 88 0.28 -17.52 -13.18
CA GLU A 88 -0.08 -17.79 -11.78
C GLU A 88 -1.29 -16.97 -11.27
N GLY A 89 -1.86 -16.12 -12.12
CA GLY A 89 -2.91 -15.17 -11.76
C GLY A 89 -2.34 -13.89 -11.14
N CYS A 90 -3.23 -12.93 -10.86
CA CYS A 90 -2.90 -11.76 -10.08
C CYS A 90 -3.31 -12.00 -8.62
N SER A 91 -2.43 -11.69 -7.69
CA SER A 91 -2.77 -11.59 -6.28
C SER A 91 -1.93 -10.50 -5.63
N HIS A 92 -2.44 -9.89 -4.59
CA HIS A 92 -1.74 -8.86 -3.83
C HIS A 92 -1.27 -9.45 -2.51
N LYS A 93 0.04 -9.60 -2.35
CA LYS A 93 0.60 -10.10 -1.10
C LYS A 93 0.62 -9.01 -0.04
N GLY A 94 -0.05 -9.27 1.08
CA GLY A 94 0.07 -8.46 2.28
C GLY A 94 -0.71 -7.14 2.29
N PHE A 95 -1.53 -6.85 1.28
CA PHE A 95 -2.39 -5.68 1.28
C PHE A 95 -3.74 -5.94 0.60
N THR A 96 -4.74 -5.19 1.01
CA THR A 96 -6.03 -5.09 0.35
C THR A 96 -5.96 -4.06 -0.77
N ALA A 97 -6.39 -4.39 -1.98
CA ALA A 97 -6.51 -3.40 -3.05
C ALA A 97 -7.93 -2.83 -3.08
N VAL A 98 -8.06 -1.51 -2.98
CA VAL A 98 -9.29 -0.78 -3.30
C VAL A 98 -9.15 -0.25 -4.71
N VAL A 99 -10.08 -0.60 -5.57
CA VAL A 99 -10.01 -0.27 -7.01
C VAL A 99 -11.23 0.53 -7.42
N TYR A 100 -10.99 1.64 -8.12
CA TYR A 100 -12.02 2.48 -8.74
C TYR A 100 -11.91 2.44 -10.26
N VAL A 101 -12.98 2.06 -10.94
CA VAL A 101 -13.03 2.01 -12.42
C VAL A 101 -13.33 3.39 -12.99
N VAL A 102 -12.37 3.94 -13.73
CA VAL A 102 -12.47 5.28 -14.33
C VAL A 102 -13.14 5.23 -15.72
N SER A 103 -12.86 4.20 -16.51
CA SER A 103 -13.48 4.02 -17.84
C SER A 103 -13.46 2.57 -18.29
N GLY A 104 -14.31 2.25 -19.28
CA GLY A 104 -14.45 0.92 -19.82
C GLY A 104 -15.17 -0.04 -18.87
N ALA A 105 -15.06 -1.30 -19.16
CA ALA A 105 -15.65 -2.38 -18.36
C ALA A 105 -14.87 -3.68 -18.54
N ALA A 106 -15.06 -4.63 -17.63
CA ALA A 106 -14.49 -5.97 -17.70
C ALA A 106 -15.30 -6.98 -16.89
N ASN A 107 -15.07 -8.25 -17.13
CA ASN A 107 -15.51 -9.32 -16.23
C ASN A 107 -14.36 -9.62 -15.27
N LEU A 108 -14.52 -9.25 -14.00
CA LEU A 108 -13.58 -9.57 -12.93
C LEU A 108 -13.86 -10.98 -12.41
N VAL A 109 -12.94 -11.91 -12.62
CA VAL A 109 -12.99 -13.26 -12.08
C VAL A 109 -12.20 -13.32 -10.78
N ILE A 110 -12.82 -13.74 -9.69
CA ILE A 110 -12.22 -13.76 -8.34
C ILE A 110 -12.25 -15.16 -7.77
N GLY A 111 -11.18 -15.55 -7.06
CA GLY A 111 -11.03 -16.85 -6.41
C GLY A 111 -10.76 -17.97 -7.41
N GLY A 112 -11.01 -19.21 -7.01
CA GLY A 112 -10.70 -20.40 -7.80
C GLY A 112 -9.21 -20.77 -7.73
N THR A 113 -8.73 -21.49 -8.74
CA THR A 113 -7.36 -21.97 -8.83
C THR A 113 -6.69 -21.42 -10.08
N ALA A 114 -5.51 -20.85 -9.93
CA ALA A 114 -4.73 -20.40 -11.08
C ALA A 114 -4.31 -21.59 -11.95
N LYS A 115 -4.46 -21.47 -13.25
CA LYS A 115 -3.92 -22.44 -14.19
C LYS A 115 -2.43 -22.17 -14.43
N ALA A 116 -1.65 -23.24 -14.44
CA ALA A 116 -0.19 -23.18 -14.67
C ALA A 116 0.19 -22.77 -16.11
N THR A 117 -0.74 -22.83 -17.05
CA THR A 117 -0.52 -22.48 -18.45
C THR A 117 -1.11 -21.11 -18.77
N ALA A 118 -0.33 -20.26 -19.42
CA ALA A 118 -0.85 -19.02 -19.99
C ALA A 118 -2.07 -19.30 -20.88
N PRO A 119 -3.04 -18.36 -20.92
CA PRO A 119 -4.14 -18.49 -21.87
C PRO A 119 -3.57 -18.63 -23.26
N ASP A 120 -4.18 -19.47 -24.05
CA ASP A 120 -3.88 -19.57 -25.45
C ASP A 120 -4.11 -18.21 -26.15
N LYS A 121 -3.74 -18.10 -27.41
CA LYS A 121 -3.92 -16.86 -28.20
C LYS A 121 -5.37 -16.38 -28.29
N PHE A 122 -6.33 -17.17 -27.82
CA PHE A 122 -7.77 -16.94 -27.87
C PHE A 122 -8.40 -16.63 -26.51
N GLY A 123 -7.59 -16.39 -25.47
CA GLY A 123 -8.10 -15.94 -24.15
C GLY A 123 -8.61 -17.04 -23.25
N GLY A 124 -7.96 -18.19 -23.23
CA GLY A 124 -8.23 -19.27 -22.29
C GLY A 124 -8.29 -18.78 -20.83
N GLU A 125 -9.06 -19.47 -19.99
CA GLU A 125 -9.20 -19.09 -18.58
C GLU A 125 -7.89 -19.21 -17.81
N LEU A 126 -7.46 -18.10 -17.18
CA LEU A 126 -6.35 -18.12 -16.23
C LEU A 126 -6.74 -18.66 -14.86
N ILE A 127 -8.01 -18.56 -14.52
CA ILE A 127 -8.55 -19.02 -13.24
C ILE A 127 -9.66 -20.04 -13.52
N GLN A 128 -9.54 -21.20 -12.92
CA GLN A 128 -10.57 -22.23 -12.98
C GLN A 128 -11.45 -22.17 -11.72
N GLY A 129 -12.78 -22.17 -11.91
CA GLY A 129 -13.74 -22.20 -10.82
C GLY A 129 -13.91 -20.89 -10.06
N GLY A 130 -13.38 -19.79 -10.59
CA GLY A 130 -13.58 -18.46 -10.01
C GLY A 130 -15.01 -17.92 -10.24
N LYS A 131 -15.42 -16.96 -9.41
CA LYS A 131 -16.69 -16.25 -9.54
C LYS A 131 -16.49 -15.00 -10.38
N SER A 132 -17.32 -14.81 -11.42
CA SER A 132 -17.26 -13.67 -12.30
C SER A 132 -18.21 -12.55 -11.86
N HIS A 133 -17.72 -11.32 -11.88
CA HIS A 133 -18.48 -10.09 -11.63
C HIS A 133 -18.27 -9.11 -12.78
N ARG A 134 -19.34 -8.58 -13.35
CA ARG A 134 -19.25 -7.47 -14.29
C ARG A 134 -18.90 -6.21 -13.51
N ILE A 135 -17.86 -5.52 -13.95
CA ILE A 135 -17.43 -4.22 -13.43
C ILE A 135 -17.37 -3.22 -14.57
N SER A 136 -17.70 -1.96 -14.29
CA SER A 136 -17.81 -0.87 -15.26
C SER A 136 -17.43 0.48 -14.67
N LYS A 137 -17.34 1.50 -15.48
CA LYS A 137 -17.08 2.87 -15.05
C LYS A 137 -17.95 3.26 -13.84
N GLY A 138 -17.31 3.77 -12.79
CA GLY A 138 -17.92 4.22 -11.55
C GLY A 138 -17.96 3.17 -10.45
N ASP A 139 -17.72 1.90 -10.79
CA ASP A 139 -17.69 0.84 -9.78
C ASP A 139 -16.44 0.92 -8.91
N VAL A 140 -16.63 0.56 -7.63
CA VAL A 140 -15.56 0.30 -6.67
C VAL A 140 -15.63 -1.15 -6.27
N TYR A 141 -14.48 -1.82 -6.23
CA TYR A 141 -14.40 -3.16 -5.70
C TYR A 141 -13.16 -3.33 -4.83
N ILE A 142 -13.19 -4.31 -3.96
CA ILE A 142 -12.13 -4.57 -2.99
C ILE A 142 -11.61 -5.99 -3.22
N VAL A 143 -10.30 -6.09 -3.37
CA VAL A 143 -9.59 -7.38 -3.51
C VAL A 143 -8.80 -7.60 -2.22
N PRO A 144 -9.20 -8.56 -1.37
CA PRO A 144 -8.44 -8.90 -0.17
C PRO A 144 -7.04 -9.43 -0.49
N PRO A 145 -6.11 -9.43 0.49
CA PRO A 145 -4.78 -10.01 0.30
C PRO A 145 -4.87 -11.45 -0.23
N ASP A 146 -3.89 -11.84 -1.02
CA ASP A 146 -3.72 -13.19 -1.58
C ASP A 146 -4.89 -13.74 -2.39
N THR A 147 -5.87 -12.87 -2.71
CA THR A 147 -7.02 -13.25 -3.53
C THR A 147 -6.64 -13.25 -5.01
N ILE A 148 -6.69 -14.44 -5.62
CA ILE A 148 -6.47 -14.58 -7.07
C ILE A 148 -7.60 -13.90 -7.82
N HIS A 149 -7.24 -13.06 -8.80
CA HIS A 149 -8.21 -12.37 -9.64
C HIS A 149 -7.68 -12.18 -11.06
N TRP A 150 -8.61 -11.97 -12.01
CA TRP A 150 -8.30 -11.80 -13.43
C TRP A 150 -9.40 -11.03 -14.14
N TYR A 151 -9.03 -10.19 -15.11
CA TYR A 151 -9.97 -9.46 -15.96
C TYR A 151 -10.16 -10.18 -17.29
N ARG A 152 -11.42 -10.47 -17.63
CA ARG A 152 -11.85 -11.04 -18.90
C ARG A 152 -12.74 -10.03 -19.63
N ASP A 153 -12.92 -10.26 -20.95
CA ASP A 153 -13.87 -9.54 -21.78
C ASP A 153 -13.77 -8.03 -21.59
N VAL A 154 -12.54 -7.55 -21.69
CA VAL A 154 -12.20 -6.15 -21.42
C VAL A 154 -12.74 -5.26 -22.53
N GLU A 155 -13.60 -4.28 -22.18
CA GLU A 155 -14.04 -3.21 -23.05
C GLU A 155 -13.11 -2.01 -22.91
N THR A 156 -12.37 -1.73 -23.98
CA THR A 156 -11.29 -0.73 -23.96
C THR A 156 -11.77 0.67 -24.33
N PRO A 157 -11.10 1.71 -23.80
CA PRO A 157 -10.02 1.68 -22.84
C PRO A 157 -10.52 1.37 -21.42
N PHE A 158 -10.05 0.26 -20.84
CA PHE A 158 -10.36 -0.07 -19.47
C PHE A 158 -9.30 0.52 -18.54
N ARG A 159 -9.69 1.53 -17.78
CA ARG A 159 -8.80 2.31 -16.90
C ARG A 159 -9.31 2.27 -15.47
N TYR A 160 -8.42 2.06 -14.53
CA TYR A 160 -8.74 2.05 -13.10
C TYR A 160 -7.59 2.57 -12.24
N ILE A 161 -7.95 3.04 -11.06
CA ILE A 161 -7.00 3.44 -10.01
C ILE A 161 -7.01 2.37 -8.94
N GLU A 162 -5.83 1.96 -8.51
CA GLU A 162 -5.63 1.00 -7.42
C GLU A 162 -4.96 1.69 -6.24
N VAL A 163 -5.58 1.55 -5.06
CA VAL A 163 -5.09 2.06 -3.78
C VAL A 163 -4.84 0.86 -2.87
N PRO A 164 -3.58 0.55 -2.55
CA PRO A 164 -3.28 -0.46 -1.57
C PRO A 164 -3.59 0.05 -0.16
N VAL A 165 -4.22 -0.82 0.63
CA VAL A 165 -4.52 -0.59 2.04
C VAL A 165 -3.82 -1.69 2.83
N PRO A 166 -2.94 -1.35 3.79
CA PRO A 166 -2.22 -2.30 4.64
C PRO A 166 -3.14 -3.21 5.46
#